data_32f752581e4fbe63ed0bdc252903dda8
#
_entry.id   32f752581e4fbe63ed0bdc252903dda8
#
_cell.length_a   1.000
_cell.length_b   1.000
_cell.length_c   1.000
_cell.angle_alpha   90.00
_cell.angle_beta   90.00
_cell.angle_gamma   90.00
#
_symmetry.space_group_name_H-M   'P 1'
#
loop_
_entity.id
_entity.type
_entity.pdbx_description
1 polymer ?
#
loop_
_entity_poly.entity_id
_entity_poly.type
_entity_poly.pdbx_seq_one_letter_code
_entity_poly.pdbx_strand_id
1 'polypeptide(L)'
;SVATATPLSVFQNGTTAGEPCVLLDSKIQNYTIDSSVSDAVAVSSTFTGNNFGRGLSLYALTNTSATANTTAVDFGSSTTFGGQAFIHITAHSSANIAVKLQSSADNASFADVTGGGFTAITGTGSERIAPTGTINRYVRLVITVTSGSATFQVSFSPNKK
;
A
#
# COMPACT_ATOMS: atom_id res chain seq x y z
N SER A 1 -16.18 20.66 -9.87
CA SER A 1 -15.04 19.77 -10.08
C SER A 1 -15.39 18.43 -9.46
N VAL A 2 -15.48 17.38 -10.28
CA VAL A 2 -15.68 16.02 -9.76
C VAL A 2 -14.35 15.58 -9.12
N ALA A 3 -14.34 15.40 -7.81
CA ALA A 3 -13.15 14.96 -7.10
C ALA A 3 -12.70 13.58 -7.66
N THR A 4 -11.45 13.49 -8.10
CA THR A 4 -10.85 12.22 -8.54
C THR A 4 -10.72 11.29 -7.34
N ALA A 5 -11.05 10.01 -7.54
CA ALA A 5 -10.81 9.02 -6.49
C ALA A 5 -9.30 8.87 -6.27
N THR A 6 -8.90 8.82 -5.01
CA THR A 6 -7.50 8.64 -4.60
C THR A 6 -7.35 7.37 -3.77
N PRO A 7 -6.22 6.66 -3.89
CA PRO A 7 -5.91 5.54 -3.03
C PRO A 7 -5.96 5.94 -1.55
N LEU A 8 -6.65 5.14 -0.73
CA LEU A 8 -6.71 5.28 0.72
C LEU A 8 -6.36 3.94 1.36
N SER A 9 -5.46 3.99 2.32
CA SER A 9 -5.17 2.86 3.19
C SER A 9 -5.45 3.24 4.64
N VAL A 10 -6.25 2.43 5.34
CA VAL A 10 -6.58 2.63 6.75
C VAL A 10 -5.93 1.51 7.56
N PHE A 11 -5.08 1.89 8.50
CA PHE A 11 -4.35 0.98 9.38
C PHE A 11 -4.92 1.10 10.80
N GLN A 12 -5.35 -0.01 11.37
CA GLN A 12 -5.94 -0.03 12.71
C GLN A 12 -4.88 -0.02 13.81
N ASN A 13 -3.73 -0.65 13.55
CA ASN A 13 -2.65 -0.86 14.54
C ASN A 13 -1.31 -0.27 14.08
N GLY A 14 -1.32 0.71 13.15
CA GLY A 14 -0.10 1.27 12.55
C GLY A 14 0.31 0.56 11.26
N THR A 15 1.46 0.97 10.70
CA THR A 15 1.91 0.56 9.36
C THR A 15 2.95 -0.55 9.36
N THR A 16 3.27 -1.16 10.50
CA THR A 16 4.24 -2.27 10.58
C THR A 16 3.88 -3.39 9.59
N ALA A 17 4.88 -3.98 8.94
CA ALA A 17 4.66 -5.07 7.99
C ALA A 17 3.92 -6.26 8.65
N GLY A 18 2.89 -6.76 7.98
CA GLY A 18 1.98 -7.79 8.50
C GLY A 18 0.75 -7.27 9.22
N GLU A 19 0.68 -5.98 9.59
CA GLU A 19 -0.50 -5.41 10.24
C GLU A 19 -1.69 -5.29 9.27
N PRO A 20 -2.91 -5.60 9.74
CA PRO A 20 -4.13 -5.51 8.93
C PRO A 20 -4.42 -4.08 8.48
N CYS A 21 -4.87 -3.95 7.23
CA CYS A 21 -5.31 -2.69 6.68
C CYS A 21 -6.53 -2.84 5.77
N VAL A 22 -7.23 -1.74 5.57
CA VAL A 22 -8.31 -1.61 4.59
C VAL A 22 -7.84 -0.72 3.47
N LEU A 23 -8.06 -1.15 2.24
CA LEU A 23 -7.66 -0.49 1.01
C LEU A 23 -8.89 -0.12 0.19
N LEU A 24 -8.96 1.10 -0.31
CA LEU A 24 -10.01 1.50 -1.25
C LEU A 24 -9.58 2.71 -2.10
N ASP A 25 -10.07 2.79 -3.33
CA ASP A 25 -10.06 4.05 -4.09
C ASP A 25 -11.23 4.89 -3.61
N SER A 26 -10.97 6.00 -2.94
CA SER A 26 -11.99 6.74 -2.21
C SER A 26 -12.13 8.19 -2.65
N LYS A 27 -13.34 8.70 -2.43
CA LYS A 27 -13.62 10.14 -2.37
C LYS A 27 -14.16 10.45 -0.98
N ILE A 28 -13.69 11.54 -0.40
CA ILE A 28 -14.30 12.07 0.82
C ILE A 28 -15.67 12.59 0.46
N GLN A 29 -16.71 12.05 1.07
CA GLN A 29 -18.09 12.42 0.85
C GLN A 29 -18.57 13.41 1.90
N ASN A 30 -18.13 13.25 3.13
CA ASN A 30 -18.46 14.14 4.24
C ASN A 30 -17.30 14.19 5.24
N TYR A 31 -17.13 15.35 5.86
CA TYR A 31 -16.15 15.60 6.90
C TYR A 31 -16.79 16.51 7.95
N THR A 32 -16.91 16.02 9.17
CA THR A 32 -17.47 16.77 10.29
C THR A 32 -16.46 16.81 11.43
N ILE A 33 -16.24 18.00 11.98
CA ILE A 33 -15.49 18.19 13.21
C ILE A 33 -16.49 18.62 14.28
N ASP A 34 -16.69 17.79 15.28
CA ASP A 34 -17.47 18.12 16.46
C ASP A 34 -16.52 18.51 17.60
N SER A 35 -16.58 19.76 18.04
CA SER A 35 -15.82 20.26 19.17
C SER A 35 -16.78 20.76 20.25
N SER A 36 -16.76 20.18 21.43
CA SER A 36 -17.38 20.72 22.62
C SER A 36 -16.34 21.34 23.55
N VAL A 37 -16.73 22.36 24.31
CA VAL A 37 -15.81 23.14 25.18
C VAL A 37 -15.18 22.32 26.32
N SER A 38 -15.68 21.11 26.55
CA SER A 38 -15.27 20.27 27.68
C SER A 38 -14.91 18.83 27.31
N ASP A 39 -14.87 18.47 26.02
CA ASP A 39 -14.69 17.09 25.61
C ASP A 39 -13.68 16.94 24.45
N ALA A 40 -13.28 15.71 24.15
CA ALA A 40 -12.38 15.43 23.06
C ALA A 40 -12.99 15.87 21.70
N VAL A 41 -12.16 16.46 20.84
CA VAL A 41 -12.57 16.78 19.47
C VAL A 41 -12.83 15.48 18.71
N ALA A 42 -14.08 15.26 18.31
CA ALA A 42 -14.44 14.12 17.48
C ALA A 42 -14.38 14.51 15.99
N VAL A 43 -13.69 13.68 15.19
CA VAL A 43 -13.64 13.84 13.74
C VAL A 43 -14.34 12.64 13.12
N SER A 44 -15.40 12.92 12.33
CA SER A 44 -16.10 11.91 11.54
C SER A 44 -15.88 12.18 10.06
N SER A 45 -15.54 11.14 9.31
CA SER A 45 -15.36 11.22 7.87
C SER A 45 -15.99 10.02 7.17
N THR A 46 -16.80 10.29 6.16
CA THR A 46 -17.41 9.26 5.31
C THR A 46 -16.68 9.20 3.98
N PHE A 47 -16.20 8.02 3.64
CA PHE A 47 -15.54 7.73 2.38
C PHE A 47 -16.46 6.89 1.50
N THR A 48 -16.64 7.29 0.25
CA THR A 48 -17.28 6.46 -0.77
C THR A 48 -16.24 6.06 -1.80
N GLY A 49 -16.15 4.80 -2.12
CA GLY A 49 -15.11 4.33 -3.03
C GLY A 49 -15.40 2.97 -3.64
N ASN A 50 -14.52 2.61 -4.56
CA ASN A 50 -14.47 1.32 -5.25
C ASN A 50 -13.21 0.55 -4.82
N ASN A 51 -13.07 -0.68 -5.33
CA ASN A 51 -11.89 -1.50 -5.11
C ASN A 51 -11.58 -1.73 -3.62
N PHE A 52 -12.62 -1.98 -2.83
CA PHE A 52 -12.46 -2.32 -1.42
C PHE A 52 -11.70 -3.64 -1.26
N GLY A 53 -10.67 -3.64 -0.43
CA GLY A 53 -9.91 -4.83 -0.08
C GLY A 53 -9.48 -4.83 1.39
N ARG A 54 -9.44 -6.02 1.98
CA ARG A 54 -8.78 -6.25 3.26
C ARG A 54 -7.42 -6.85 2.99
N GLY A 55 -6.38 -6.17 3.42
CA GLY A 55 -5.00 -6.55 3.14
C GLY A 55 -4.11 -6.43 4.36
N LEU A 56 -2.81 -6.52 4.09
CA LEU A 56 -1.77 -6.33 5.09
C LEU A 56 -0.81 -5.23 4.62
N SER A 57 -0.21 -4.53 5.57
CA SER A 57 0.95 -3.69 5.31
C SER A 57 2.11 -4.57 4.83
N LEU A 58 2.72 -4.21 3.70
CA LEU A 58 3.95 -4.84 3.21
C LEU A 58 5.20 -4.09 3.66
N TYR A 59 5.08 -2.78 3.84
CA TYR A 59 6.19 -1.91 4.18
C TYR A 59 5.70 -0.77 5.06
N ALA A 60 6.29 -0.63 6.23
CA ALA A 60 5.99 0.45 7.16
C ALA A 60 6.34 1.81 6.55
N LEU A 61 5.68 2.87 7.01
CA LEU A 61 6.04 4.23 6.63
C LEU A 61 7.49 4.52 7.06
N THR A 62 8.41 4.45 6.11
CA THR A 62 9.86 4.48 6.37
C THR A 62 10.57 5.32 5.31
N ASN A 63 11.58 6.10 5.74
CA ASN A 63 12.51 6.75 4.80
C ASN A 63 13.47 5.69 4.23
N THR A 64 13.52 5.60 2.91
CA THR A 64 14.29 4.60 2.17
C THR A 64 15.28 5.28 1.25
N SER A 65 16.56 4.97 1.40
CA SER A 65 17.68 5.49 0.60
C SER A 65 18.62 4.40 0.08
N ALA A 66 18.30 3.14 0.32
CA ALA A 66 19.12 2.00 -0.11
C ALA A 66 18.27 0.93 -0.81
N THR A 67 18.87 0.29 -1.81
CA THR A 67 18.30 -0.88 -2.48
C THR A 67 18.19 -2.05 -1.53
N ALA A 68 17.02 -2.68 -1.44
CA ALA A 68 16.75 -3.80 -0.54
C ALA A 68 15.57 -4.67 -1.02
N ASN A 69 15.59 -5.92 -0.58
CA ASN A 69 14.40 -6.76 -0.55
C ASN A 69 13.83 -6.72 0.86
N THR A 70 12.53 -6.49 0.99
CA THR A 70 11.89 -6.51 2.31
C THR A 70 11.72 -7.93 2.83
N THR A 71 11.51 -8.08 4.13
CA THR A 71 11.01 -9.33 4.69
C THR A 71 9.64 -9.64 4.09
N ALA A 72 9.39 -10.89 3.74
CA ALA A 72 8.13 -11.30 3.16
C ALA A 72 7.03 -11.36 4.23
N VAL A 73 5.84 -10.95 3.84
CA VAL A 73 4.62 -11.06 4.64
C VAL A 73 3.87 -12.32 4.22
N ASP A 74 3.40 -13.09 5.21
CA ASP A 74 2.62 -14.31 5.00
C ASP A 74 1.13 -13.98 4.91
N PHE A 75 0.52 -14.22 3.76
CA PHE A 75 -0.92 -14.06 3.51
C PHE A 75 -1.74 -15.32 3.81
N GLY A 76 -1.11 -16.37 4.31
CA GLY A 76 -1.74 -17.64 4.69
C GLY A 76 -2.05 -18.57 3.51
N SER A 77 -2.39 -18.06 2.35
CA SER A 77 -2.73 -18.84 1.16
C SER A 77 -2.40 -18.07 -0.13
N SER A 78 -2.23 -18.81 -1.22
CA SER A 78 -2.14 -18.24 -2.57
C SER A 78 -3.52 -17.92 -3.14
N THR A 79 -3.56 -17.05 -4.16
CA THR A 79 -4.74 -16.76 -4.98
C THR A 79 -4.37 -16.77 -6.46
N THR A 80 -5.33 -17.11 -7.33
CA THR A 80 -5.19 -17.00 -8.79
C THR A 80 -5.90 -15.78 -9.36
N PHE A 81 -6.51 -14.95 -8.49
CA PHE A 81 -7.35 -13.82 -8.88
C PHE A 81 -6.60 -12.47 -8.82
N GLY A 82 -5.26 -12.51 -8.69
CA GLY A 82 -4.48 -11.28 -8.55
C GLY A 82 -4.72 -10.57 -7.22
N GLY A 83 -4.61 -9.25 -7.24
CA GLY A 83 -4.76 -8.44 -6.04
C GLY A 83 -4.81 -6.96 -6.34
N GLN A 84 -4.67 -6.17 -5.31
CA GLN A 84 -4.44 -4.73 -5.40
C GLN A 84 -3.38 -4.30 -4.41
N ALA A 85 -2.50 -3.41 -4.84
CA ALA A 85 -1.50 -2.82 -3.97
C ALA A 85 -1.55 -1.29 -4.03
N PHE A 86 -1.32 -0.67 -2.90
CA PHE A 86 -1.33 0.78 -2.75
C PHE A 86 0.01 1.23 -2.19
N ILE A 87 0.56 2.30 -2.78
CA ILE A 87 1.72 3.01 -2.25
C ILE A 87 1.31 4.43 -1.88
N HIS A 88 1.80 4.91 -0.74
CA HIS A 88 1.64 6.29 -0.30
C HIS A 88 3.02 6.88 -0.03
N ILE A 89 3.37 7.95 -0.75
CA ILE A 89 4.66 8.63 -0.69
C ILE A 89 4.44 9.97 0.00
N THR A 90 4.96 10.12 1.21
CA THR A 90 4.74 11.33 2.04
C THR A 90 5.86 12.35 1.92
N ALA A 91 7.09 11.91 1.58
CA ALA A 91 8.22 12.79 1.35
C ALA A 91 9.20 12.18 0.34
N HIS A 92 9.94 13.03 -0.37
CA HIS A 92 11.03 12.61 -1.24
C HIS A 92 12.14 13.67 -1.27
N SER A 93 13.37 13.23 -1.55
CA SER A 93 14.52 14.09 -1.80
C SER A 93 15.31 13.56 -3.00
N SER A 94 15.15 14.20 -4.17
CA SER A 94 15.78 13.81 -5.44
C SER A 94 15.70 12.31 -5.74
N ALA A 95 14.58 11.70 -5.33
CA ALA A 95 14.41 10.26 -5.40
C ALA A 95 14.15 9.79 -6.84
N ASN A 96 14.77 8.66 -7.18
CA ASN A 96 14.38 7.79 -8.28
C ASN A 96 14.43 6.35 -7.74
N ILE A 97 13.28 5.86 -7.31
CA ILE A 97 13.15 4.58 -6.61
C ILE A 97 12.09 3.73 -7.31
N ALA A 98 12.48 2.55 -7.78
CA ALA A 98 11.55 1.57 -8.30
C ALA A 98 11.12 0.62 -7.18
N VAL A 99 9.82 0.34 -7.11
CA VAL A 99 9.21 -0.59 -6.14
C VAL A 99 8.36 -1.60 -6.89
N LYS A 100 8.60 -2.89 -6.65
CA LYS A 100 7.80 -3.97 -7.24
C LYS A 100 7.52 -5.08 -6.24
N LEU A 101 6.43 -5.82 -6.51
CA LEU A 101 6.04 -7.00 -5.74
C LEU A 101 6.70 -8.25 -6.30
N GLN A 102 7.15 -9.11 -5.40
CA GLN A 102 7.48 -10.51 -5.66
C GLN A 102 6.67 -11.41 -4.75
N SER A 103 6.33 -12.61 -5.23
CA SER A 103 5.68 -13.62 -4.41
C SER A 103 6.40 -14.96 -4.45
N SER A 104 6.22 -15.78 -3.40
CA SER A 104 6.83 -17.08 -3.23
C SER A 104 5.85 -18.06 -2.57
N ALA A 105 5.89 -19.31 -2.97
CA ALA A 105 5.13 -20.37 -2.33
C ALA A 105 5.82 -20.94 -1.08
N ASP A 106 7.15 -20.91 -1.05
CA ASP A 106 8.02 -21.55 -0.06
C ASP A 106 8.82 -20.58 0.82
N ASN A 107 8.60 -19.25 0.66
CA ASN A 107 9.34 -18.18 1.31
C ASN A 107 10.86 -18.19 1.01
N ALA A 108 11.28 -18.87 -0.04
CA ALA A 108 12.67 -18.97 -0.45
C ALA A 108 12.86 -18.50 -1.90
N SER A 109 12.10 -19.07 -2.83
CA SER A 109 12.15 -18.75 -4.26
C SER A 109 11.11 -17.71 -4.63
N PHE A 110 11.53 -16.47 -4.88
CA PHE A 110 10.66 -15.36 -5.21
C PHE A 110 10.67 -15.04 -6.69
N ALA A 111 9.49 -14.83 -7.27
CA ALA A 111 9.30 -14.39 -8.65
C ALA A 111 8.52 -13.09 -8.71
N ASP A 112 8.76 -12.29 -9.74
CA ASP A 112 8.02 -11.04 -9.98
C ASP A 112 6.54 -11.32 -10.22
N VAL A 113 5.70 -10.50 -9.62
CA VAL A 113 4.25 -10.57 -9.81
C VAL A 113 3.88 -9.78 -11.07
N THR A 114 3.07 -10.36 -11.94
CA THR A 114 2.59 -9.69 -13.17
C THR A 114 1.77 -8.45 -12.83
N GLY A 115 2.18 -7.29 -13.36
CA GLY A 115 1.57 -6.00 -13.04
C GLY A 115 1.84 -5.53 -11.60
N GLY A 116 2.87 -6.09 -10.94
CA GLY A 116 3.24 -5.78 -9.56
C GLY A 116 4.24 -4.65 -9.40
N GLY A 117 4.57 -3.90 -10.46
CA GLY A 117 5.48 -2.75 -10.41
C GLY A 117 4.72 -1.43 -10.26
N PHE A 118 5.15 -0.58 -9.34
CA PHE A 118 4.69 0.81 -9.24
C PHE A 118 5.49 1.71 -10.19
N THR A 119 4.90 2.86 -10.54
CA THR A 119 5.64 3.94 -11.18
C THR A 119 6.83 4.36 -10.31
N ALA A 120 7.96 4.68 -10.93
CA ALA A 120 9.14 5.10 -10.18
C ALA A 120 8.82 6.33 -9.31
N ILE A 121 9.24 6.28 -8.05
CA ILE A 121 9.05 7.38 -7.09
C ILE A 121 9.98 8.53 -7.48
N THR A 122 9.40 9.61 -7.97
CA THR A 122 10.08 10.88 -8.30
C THR A 122 9.41 12.08 -7.63
N GLY A 123 8.39 11.85 -6.82
CA GLY A 123 7.59 12.86 -6.12
C GLY A 123 6.75 12.27 -5.01
N THR A 124 6.05 13.14 -4.27
CA THR A 124 5.01 12.74 -3.31
C THR A 124 3.71 12.37 -4.02
N GLY A 125 2.91 11.51 -3.42
CA GLY A 125 1.62 11.10 -3.97
C GLY A 125 1.21 9.71 -3.54
N SER A 126 0.24 9.17 -4.24
CA SER A 126 -0.22 7.80 -4.03
C SER A 126 -0.57 7.14 -5.36
N GLU A 127 -0.33 5.84 -5.43
CA GLU A 127 -0.66 5.03 -6.61
C GLU A 127 -1.31 3.73 -6.17
N ARG A 128 -2.24 3.25 -6.99
CA ARG A 128 -2.81 1.92 -6.92
C ARG A 128 -2.42 1.11 -8.14
N ILE A 129 -1.96 -0.10 -7.94
CA ILE A 129 -1.77 -1.09 -9.00
C ILE A 129 -2.70 -2.28 -8.77
N ALA A 130 -3.02 -2.99 -9.84
CA ALA A 130 -3.86 -4.18 -9.84
C ALA A 130 -3.10 -5.38 -10.44
N PRO A 131 -2.22 -6.02 -9.66
CA PRO A 131 -1.53 -7.22 -10.08
C PRO A 131 -2.50 -8.31 -10.50
N THR A 132 -2.12 -9.09 -11.51
CA THR A 132 -2.94 -10.14 -12.09
C THR A 132 -2.30 -11.52 -11.96
N GLY A 133 -3.10 -12.57 -12.19
CA GLY A 133 -2.63 -13.95 -12.16
C GLY A 133 -2.42 -14.49 -10.74
N THR A 134 -1.52 -15.47 -10.62
CA THR A 134 -1.26 -16.12 -9.33
C THR A 134 -0.38 -15.25 -8.44
N ILE A 135 -0.86 -15.00 -7.24
CA ILE A 135 -0.09 -14.42 -6.14
C ILE A 135 0.12 -15.54 -5.13
N ASN A 136 1.37 -15.89 -4.88
CA ASN A 136 1.72 -16.92 -3.92
C ASN A 136 1.61 -16.41 -2.48
N ARG A 137 1.62 -17.33 -1.51
CA ARG A 137 1.37 -17.10 -0.08
C ARG A 137 2.26 -16.01 0.53
N TYR A 138 3.55 -15.99 0.20
CA TYR A 138 4.51 -15.03 0.74
C TYR A 138 4.73 -13.90 -0.25
N VAL A 139 4.57 -12.67 0.18
CA VAL A 139 4.73 -11.47 -0.68
C VAL A 139 5.75 -10.54 -0.06
N ARG A 140 6.68 -10.03 -0.88
CA ARG A 140 7.67 -9.03 -0.49
C ARG A 140 7.78 -7.91 -1.51
N LEU A 141 8.44 -6.84 -1.13
CA LEU A 141 8.86 -5.79 -2.06
C LEU A 141 10.32 -5.97 -2.46
N VAL A 142 10.60 -5.64 -3.71
CA VAL A 142 11.94 -5.33 -4.20
C VAL A 142 11.99 -3.83 -4.41
N ILE A 143 12.89 -3.18 -3.70
CA ILE A 143 13.11 -1.74 -3.74
C ILE A 143 14.47 -1.50 -4.39
N THR A 144 14.51 -0.78 -5.50
CA THR A 144 15.73 -0.41 -6.21
C THR A 144 15.89 1.09 -6.17
N VAL A 145 16.89 1.57 -5.44
CA VAL A 145 17.21 3.00 -5.33
C VAL A 145 18.30 3.36 -6.35
N THR A 146 17.95 4.19 -7.32
CA THR A 146 18.91 4.74 -8.29
C THR A 146 19.50 6.05 -7.79
N SER A 147 18.69 6.86 -7.09
CA SER A 147 19.14 8.12 -6.46
C SER A 147 18.21 8.55 -5.35
N GLY A 148 18.71 9.40 -4.45
CA GLY A 148 17.97 10.11 -3.43
C GLY A 148 17.33 9.23 -2.37
N SER A 149 16.27 9.74 -1.76
CA SER A 149 15.48 9.01 -0.75
C SER A 149 14.00 9.38 -0.79
N ALA A 150 13.15 8.49 -0.33
CA ALA A 150 11.72 8.75 -0.18
C ALA A 150 11.17 8.09 1.08
N THR A 151 10.18 8.74 1.70
CA THR A 151 9.39 8.17 2.79
C THR A 151 8.07 7.67 2.20
N PHE A 152 7.86 6.38 2.25
CA PHE A 152 6.66 5.75 1.70
C PHE A 152 6.22 4.53 2.49
N GLN A 153 4.99 4.13 2.27
CA GLN A 153 4.34 2.95 2.82
C GLN A 153 3.70 2.17 1.68
N VAL A 154 3.70 0.84 1.79
CA VAL A 154 3.03 -0.04 0.81
C VAL A 154 2.13 -1.04 1.52
N SER A 155 0.94 -1.23 0.97
CA SER A 155 -0.02 -2.24 1.42
C SER A 155 -0.51 -3.08 0.24
N PHE A 156 -0.92 -4.31 0.53
CA PHE A 156 -1.40 -5.26 -0.47
C PHE A 156 -2.60 -6.05 0.03
N SER A 157 -3.57 -6.26 -0.85
CA SER A 157 -4.73 -7.12 -0.63
C SER A 157 -4.85 -8.13 -1.78
N PRO A 158 -4.70 -9.44 -1.51
CA PRO A 158 -4.99 -10.46 -2.52
C PRO A 158 -6.51 -10.52 -2.76
N ASN A 159 -6.90 -10.66 -4.02
CA ASN A 159 -8.30 -10.91 -4.35
C ASN A 159 -8.67 -12.32 -3.92
N LYS A 160 -9.83 -12.45 -3.31
CA LYS A 160 -10.46 -13.75 -2.97
C LYS A 160 -11.66 -13.97 -3.89
N LYS A 161 -11.97 -15.26 -4.13
CA LYS A 161 -13.17 -15.64 -4.85
C LYS A 161 -14.42 -15.25 -4.07
#